data_7e4880c5b51e9d1ee4c31ef3c5e602cd
#
_entry.id   7e4880c5b51e9d1ee4c31ef3c5e602cd
#
_cell.length_a   1.000
_cell.length_b   1.000
_cell.length_c   1.000
_cell.angle_alpha   90.00
_cell.angle_beta   90.00
_cell.angle_gamma   90.00
#
_symmetry.space_group_name_H-M   'P 1'
#
loop_
_entity.id
_entity.type
_entity.pdbx_description
1 polymer ?
#
loop_
_entity_poly.entity_id
_entity_poly.type
_entity_poly.pdbx_seq_one_letter_code
_entity_poly.pdbx_strand_id
1 'polypeptide(L)'
;RAGLLLNERLWAESTDTVKGRAEHTRVHTQRVEKRGNLVNLYEFTVFSDSLLLLGKCDCVEARRDDSGCRIPAVDFPVSLYPVEYKHGTLREEETYQIQLCAQAMCMEEMFHTVISEGALFFTSSHRRMTIPLSETLRTRTVTLAKELHLLRDTLSVPSAKYSAKCCRCSLQELCMPKIKMSAESYLLRLRQEAAGIIEEASE
;
A
#
# COMPACT_ATOMS: atom_id res chain seq x y z
N ARG A 1 -4.00 4.17 11.19
CA ARG A 1 -3.21 5.40 11.47
C ARG A 1 -1.92 5.43 10.67
N ALA A 2 -1.09 4.38 10.68
CA ALA A 2 0.17 4.37 9.92
C ALA A 2 -0.03 4.64 8.42
N GLY A 3 -1.07 4.10 7.80
CA GLY A 3 -1.40 4.36 6.40
C GLY A 3 -1.72 5.82 6.10
N LEU A 4 -2.40 6.53 7.02
CA LEU A 4 -2.65 7.97 6.88
C LEU A 4 -1.35 8.77 7.01
N LEU A 5 -0.48 8.42 7.97
CA LEU A 5 0.82 9.08 8.12
C LEU A 5 1.66 8.96 6.84
N LEU A 6 1.67 7.78 6.20
CA LEU A 6 2.35 7.58 4.92
C LEU A 6 1.71 8.39 3.79
N ASN A 7 0.38 8.49 3.75
CA ASN A 7 -0.32 9.29 2.76
C ASN A 7 0.01 10.79 2.89
N GLU A 8 0.19 11.28 4.12
CA GLU A 8 0.66 12.65 4.42
C GLU A 8 2.18 12.81 4.23
N ARG A 9 2.85 11.86 3.56
CA ARG A 9 4.29 11.84 3.30
C ARG A 9 5.16 11.85 4.55
N LEU A 10 4.61 11.49 5.69
CA LEU A 10 5.39 11.27 6.91
C LEU A 10 6.11 9.93 6.79
N TRP A 11 7.43 9.98 6.84
CA TRP A 11 8.28 8.82 6.65
C TRP A 11 9.28 8.69 7.80
N ALA A 12 9.51 7.47 8.24
CA ALA A 12 10.58 7.12 9.15
C ALA A 12 11.30 5.84 8.67
N GLU A 13 12.61 5.84 8.77
CA GLU A 13 13.44 4.70 8.37
C GLU A 13 13.47 3.64 9.46
N SER A 14 13.48 2.38 9.04
CA SER A 14 13.81 1.22 9.88
C SER A 14 14.71 0.29 9.08
N THR A 15 15.37 -0.67 9.77
CA THR A 15 16.21 -1.68 9.09
C THR A 15 15.41 -2.47 8.03
N ASP A 16 14.14 -2.73 8.30
CA ASP A 16 13.28 -3.47 7.36
C ASP A 16 12.89 -2.59 6.15
N THR A 17 12.62 -1.29 6.36
CA THR A 17 12.31 -0.37 5.25
C THR A 17 13.53 -0.07 4.39
N VAL A 18 14.73 0.01 4.97
CA VAL A 18 15.99 0.18 4.23
C VAL A 18 16.29 -1.04 3.38
N LYS A 19 16.14 -2.25 3.93
CA LYS A 19 16.32 -3.50 3.17
C LYS A 19 15.29 -3.61 2.03
N GLY A 20 14.02 -3.38 2.34
CA GLY A 20 12.96 -3.36 1.33
C GLY A 20 13.28 -2.38 0.20
N ARG A 21 13.70 -1.14 0.53
CA ARG A 21 14.08 -0.14 -0.48
C ARG A 21 15.29 -0.59 -1.31
N ALA A 22 16.32 -1.15 -0.70
CA ALA A 22 17.52 -1.60 -1.44
C ALA A 22 17.18 -2.72 -2.43
N GLU A 23 16.26 -3.61 -2.11
CA GLU A 23 15.76 -4.65 -3.03
C GLU A 23 14.86 -4.03 -4.10
N HIS A 24 13.96 -3.13 -3.74
CA HIS A 24 13.18 -2.36 -4.67
C HIS A 24 14.07 -1.54 -5.62
N THR A 25 15.12 -0.87 -5.16
CA THR A 25 16.01 -0.07 -6.03
C THR A 25 16.66 -0.89 -7.15
N ARG A 26 16.86 -2.19 -6.97
CA ARG A 26 17.34 -3.08 -8.05
C ARG A 26 16.29 -3.34 -9.14
N VAL A 27 15.03 -3.18 -8.83
CA VAL A 27 13.88 -3.34 -9.74
C VAL A 27 13.43 -1.98 -10.28
N HIS A 28 13.73 -0.88 -9.56
CA HIS A 28 13.24 0.47 -9.76
C HIS A 28 14.11 1.32 -10.70
N THR A 29 14.19 0.90 -11.95
CA THR A 29 14.38 1.80 -13.06
C THR A 29 13.18 1.62 -13.98
N GLN A 30 12.54 2.70 -14.44
CA GLN A 30 11.52 2.61 -15.51
C GLN A 30 12.18 1.89 -16.70
N ARG A 31 12.09 0.58 -16.67
CA ARG A 31 12.79 -0.30 -17.57
C ARG A 31 11.76 -1.15 -18.29
N VAL A 32 11.91 -1.20 -19.59
CA VAL A 32 11.14 -2.09 -20.45
C VAL A 32 12.08 -3.20 -20.91
N GLU A 33 11.76 -4.45 -20.57
CA GLU A 33 12.48 -5.62 -21.04
C GLU A 33 11.61 -6.40 -22.01
N LYS A 34 12.08 -6.50 -23.26
CA LYS A 34 11.39 -7.29 -24.32
C LYS A 34 12.06 -8.65 -24.48
N ARG A 35 11.29 -9.73 -24.37
CA ARG A 35 11.73 -11.12 -24.59
C ARG A 35 10.71 -11.84 -25.48
N GLY A 36 10.86 -11.73 -26.79
CA GLY A 36 9.91 -12.30 -27.74
C GLY A 36 8.51 -11.74 -27.57
N ASN A 37 7.57 -12.59 -27.19
CA ASN A 37 6.17 -12.24 -26.97
C ASN A 37 5.86 -11.71 -25.56
N LEU A 38 6.86 -11.55 -24.70
CA LEU A 38 6.72 -11.03 -23.34
C LEU A 38 7.47 -9.73 -23.21
N VAL A 39 6.80 -8.71 -22.67
CA VAL A 39 7.38 -7.42 -22.29
C VAL A 39 7.18 -7.19 -20.83
N ASN A 40 8.24 -7.03 -20.06
CA ASN A 40 8.18 -6.65 -18.65
C ASN A 40 8.30 -5.14 -18.53
N LEU A 41 7.30 -4.52 -17.91
CA LEU A 41 7.25 -3.09 -17.63
C LEU A 41 7.46 -2.90 -16.14
N TYR A 42 8.56 -2.29 -15.76
CA TYR A 42 8.90 -2.02 -14.36
C TYR A 42 8.49 -0.62 -13.94
N GLU A 43 8.11 -0.44 -12.68
CA GLU A 43 7.61 0.83 -12.12
C GLU A 43 6.48 1.46 -12.93
N PHE A 44 5.59 0.63 -13.38
CA PHE A 44 4.48 1.04 -14.24
C PHE A 44 3.47 1.84 -13.44
N THR A 45 3.29 3.13 -13.79
CA THR A 45 2.32 4.01 -13.14
C THR A 45 0.91 3.63 -13.55
N VAL A 46 0.04 3.48 -12.54
CA VAL A 46 -1.37 3.14 -12.72
C VAL A 46 -2.25 4.12 -11.96
N PHE A 47 -3.43 4.40 -12.50
CA PHE A 47 -4.44 5.24 -11.87
C PHE A 47 -5.85 4.73 -12.13
N SER A 48 -6.78 5.16 -11.32
CA SER A 48 -8.21 4.93 -11.49
C SER A 48 -8.96 6.18 -11.02
N ASP A 49 -9.76 6.75 -11.91
CA ASP A 49 -10.62 7.87 -11.60
C ASP A 49 -11.83 7.43 -10.77
N SER A 50 -12.35 6.21 -11.04
CA SER A 50 -13.49 5.67 -10.31
C SER A 50 -13.17 5.32 -8.85
N LEU A 51 -11.94 4.85 -8.58
CA LEU A 51 -11.46 4.53 -7.24
C LEU A 51 -10.67 5.67 -6.61
N LEU A 52 -10.36 6.74 -7.35
CA LEU A 52 -9.49 7.85 -6.95
C LEU A 52 -8.14 7.36 -6.42
N LEU A 53 -7.56 6.40 -7.11
CA LEU A 53 -6.28 5.80 -6.77
C LEU A 53 -5.20 6.16 -7.79
N LEU A 54 -4.00 6.38 -7.29
CA LEU A 54 -2.78 6.55 -8.07
C LEU A 54 -1.69 5.69 -7.42
N GLY A 55 -0.97 4.94 -8.22
CA GLY A 55 0.08 4.06 -7.71
C GLY A 55 1.08 3.64 -8.77
N LYS A 56 1.94 2.72 -8.38
CA LYS A 56 2.90 2.07 -9.27
C LYS A 56 2.86 0.57 -9.05
N CYS A 57 2.93 -0.19 -10.16
CA CYS A 57 3.18 -1.63 -10.12
C CYS A 57 4.68 -1.86 -10.19
N ASP A 58 5.21 -2.74 -9.35
CA ASP A 58 6.64 -3.10 -9.40
C ASP A 58 7.00 -3.70 -10.76
N CYS A 59 6.15 -4.58 -11.29
CA CYS A 59 6.29 -5.14 -12.62
C CYS A 59 4.91 -5.46 -13.22
N VAL A 60 4.76 -5.21 -14.52
CA VAL A 60 3.64 -5.70 -15.31
C VAL A 60 4.19 -6.55 -16.44
N GLU A 61 3.82 -7.83 -16.46
CA GLU A 61 4.11 -8.75 -17.55
C GLU A 61 3.04 -8.56 -18.64
N ALA A 62 3.42 -7.94 -19.74
CA ALA A 62 2.57 -7.75 -20.94
C ALA A 62 2.91 -8.85 -21.94
N ARG A 63 2.03 -9.83 -22.07
CA ARG A 63 2.20 -10.97 -22.98
C ARG A 63 1.38 -10.74 -24.23
N ARG A 64 1.98 -10.98 -25.41
CA ARG A 64 1.27 -10.87 -26.67
C ARG A 64 0.00 -11.73 -26.66
N ASP A 65 -1.10 -11.09 -26.98
CA ASP A 65 -2.43 -11.70 -27.03
C ASP A 65 -3.28 -10.91 -28.02
N ASP A 66 -3.67 -11.53 -29.11
CA ASP A 66 -4.40 -10.85 -30.18
C ASP A 66 -5.83 -10.42 -29.76
N SER A 67 -6.36 -11.00 -28.65
CA SER A 67 -7.60 -10.59 -28.00
C SER A 67 -7.39 -9.58 -26.86
N GLY A 68 -6.15 -9.23 -26.57
CA GLY A 68 -5.77 -8.36 -25.46
C GLY A 68 -5.97 -6.87 -25.73
N CYS A 69 -5.55 -6.05 -24.79
CA CYS A 69 -5.60 -4.59 -24.89
C CYS A 69 -4.34 -4.01 -25.54
N ARG A 70 -4.42 -2.74 -25.99
CA ARG A 70 -3.27 -2.00 -26.47
C ARG A 70 -2.76 -1.06 -25.36
N ILE A 71 -1.45 -1.06 -25.19
CA ILE A 71 -0.77 -0.15 -24.24
C ILE A 71 0.32 0.64 -24.96
N PRO A 72 0.60 1.89 -24.58
CA PRO A 72 1.55 2.76 -25.31
C PRO A 72 2.98 2.20 -25.41
N ALA A 73 3.38 1.36 -24.45
CA ALA A 73 4.75 0.83 -24.36
C ALA A 73 5.03 -0.37 -25.31
N VAL A 74 3.99 -0.91 -26.00
CA VAL A 74 4.09 -2.15 -26.78
C VAL A 74 3.34 -2.02 -28.11
N ASP A 75 3.95 -2.47 -29.21
CA ASP A 75 3.43 -2.30 -30.56
C ASP A 75 2.34 -3.35 -30.98
N PHE A 76 2.05 -4.30 -30.11
CA PHE A 76 1.07 -5.35 -30.34
C PHE A 76 0.07 -5.47 -29.19
N PRO A 77 -1.12 -6.08 -29.38
CA PRO A 77 -2.06 -6.31 -28.30
C PRO A 77 -1.49 -7.27 -27.25
N VAL A 78 -1.84 -7.04 -25.98
CA VAL A 78 -1.29 -7.78 -24.85
C VAL A 78 -2.35 -8.13 -23.80
N SER A 79 -2.19 -9.27 -23.16
CA SER A 79 -2.78 -9.55 -21.86
C SER A 79 -1.83 -9.01 -20.77
N LEU A 80 -2.39 -8.38 -19.74
CA LEU A 80 -1.65 -7.77 -18.64
C LEU A 80 -1.67 -8.67 -17.41
N TYR A 81 -0.53 -8.81 -16.77
CA TYR A 81 -0.38 -9.60 -15.57
C TYR A 81 0.50 -8.85 -14.55
N PRO A 82 -0.10 -8.27 -13.49
CA PRO A 82 0.65 -7.55 -12.46
C PRO A 82 1.46 -8.49 -11.57
N VAL A 83 2.67 -8.09 -11.24
CA VAL A 83 3.56 -8.79 -10.31
C VAL A 83 4.09 -7.81 -9.28
N GLU A 84 3.72 -8.02 -8.03
CA GLU A 84 4.17 -7.23 -6.90
C GLU A 84 5.30 -7.93 -6.16
N TYR A 85 6.41 -7.25 -5.94
CA TYR A 85 7.59 -7.79 -5.26
C TYR A 85 7.49 -7.55 -3.75
N LYS A 86 7.71 -8.60 -2.97
CA LYS A 86 7.68 -8.53 -1.50
C LYS A 86 9.00 -9.02 -0.91
N HIS A 87 9.55 -8.23 0.00
CA HIS A 87 10.69 -8.66 0.80
C HIS A 87 10.26 -9.77 1.78
N GLY A 88 11.12 -10.78 1.95
CA GLY A 88 10.89 -11.87 2.89
C GLY A 88 10.48 -13.19 2.22
N THR A 89 9.95 -14.09 3.04
CA THR A 89 9.51 -15.43 2.63
C THR A 89 8.03 -15.45 2.28
N LEU A 90 7.64 -16.47 1.54
CA LEU A 90 6.25 -16.70 1.12
C LEU A 90 5.30 -16.68 2.33
N ARG A 91 4.29 -15.81 2.27
CA ARG A 91 3.23 -15.72 3.26
C ARG A 91 1.97 -15.12 2.64
N GLU A 92 0.83 -15.58 3.11
CA GLU A 92 -0.44 -15.00 2.73
C GLU A 92 -0.72 -13.79 3.63
N GLU A 93 -0.85 -12.61 3.03
CA GLU A 93 -1.31 -11.40 3.70
C GLU A 93 -2.37 -10.70 2.84
N GLU A 94 -3.55 -10.50 3.42
CA GLU A 94 -4.67 -9.82 2.75
C GLU A 94 -4.25 -8.45 2.20
N THR A 95 -3.41 -7.71 2.93
CA THR A 95 -2.91 -6.39 2.51
C THR A 95 -2.15 -6.42 1.18
N TYR A 96 -1.39 -7.49 0.91
CA TYR A 96 -0.66 -7.65 -0.34
C TYR A 96 -1.59 -8.00 -1.49
N GLN A 97 -2.59 -8.83 -1.23
CA GLN A 97 -3.61 -9.20 -2.22
C GLN A 97 -4.46 -7.98 -2.60
N ILE A 98 -4.85 -7.15 -1.63
CA ILE A 98 -5.58 -5.89 -1.86
C ILE A 98 -4.76 -4.92 -2.70
N GLN A 99 -3.47 -4.76 -2.40
CA GLN A 99 -2.57 -3.90 -3.18
C GLN A 99 -2.52 -4.36 -4.64
N LEU A 100 -2.28 -5.65 -4.88
CA LEU A 100 -2.22 -6.24 -6.21
C LEU A 100 -3.56 -6.09 -6.95
N CYS A 101 -4.68 -6.29 -6.26
CA CYS A 101 -6.02 -6.13 -6.81
C CYS A 101 -6.30 -4.67 -7.20
N ALA A 102 -5.94 -3.72 -6.36
CA ALA A 102 -6.09 -2.30 -6.66
C ALA A 102 -5.28 -1.88 -7.89
N GLN A 103 -4.04 -2.38 -8.03
CA GLN A 103 -3.20 -2.14 -9.21
C GLN A 103 -3.83 -2.72 -10.47
N ALA A 104 -4.37 -3.94 -10.40
CA ALA A 104 -5.06 -4.58 -11.52
C ALA A 104 -6.31 -3.79 -11.92
N MET A 105 -7.15 -3.39 -10.97
CA MET A 105 -8.37 -2.60 -11.24
C MET A 105 -8.04 -1.24 -11.88
N CYS A 106 -6.96 -0.59 -11.48
CA CYS A 106 -6.48 0.62 -12.16
C CYS A 106 -6.13 0.33 -13.64
N MET A 107 -5.38 -0.74 -13.91
CA MET A 107 -5.03 -1.11 -15.29
C MET A 107 -6.26 -1.50 -16.13
N GLU A 108 -7.22 -2.19 -15.54
CA GLU A 108 -8.49 -2.52 -16.20
C GLU A 108 -9.23 -1.28 -16.67
N GLU A 109 -9.30 -0.25 -15.82
CA GLU A 109 -9.91 1.04 -16.15
C GLU A 109 -9.10 1.78 -17.23
N MET A 110 -7.77 1.87 -17.08
CA MET A 110 -6.88 2.56 -18.01
C MET A 110 -6.92 1.97 -19.42
N PHE A 111 -7.02 0.65 -19.53
CA PHE A 111 -6.86 -0.07 -20.81
C PHE A 111 -8.11 -0.80 -21.28
N HIS A 112 -9.24 -0.62 -20.58
CA HIS A 112 -10.52 -1.26 -20.90
C HIS A 112 -10.38 -2.78 -21.11
N THR A 113 -9.72 -3.43 -20.16
CA THR A 113 -9.41 -4.86 -20.19
C THR A 113 -9.86 -5.55 -18.90
N VAL A 114 -9.74 -6.86 -18.83
CA VAL A 114 -10.02 -7.66 -17.63
C VAL A 114 -8.77 -8.41 -17.23
N ILE A 115 -8.41 -8.33 -15.96
CA ILE A 115 -7.26 -9.02 -15.38
C ILE A 115 -7.78 -9.99 -14.31
N SER A 116 -7.75 -11.27 -14.62
CA SER A 116 -8.30 -12.31 -13.73
C SER A 116 -7.38 -12.70 -12.57
N GLU A 117 -6.08 -12.48 -12.72
CA GLU A 117 -5.08 -12.88 -11.74
C GLU A 117 -3.83 -12.03 -11.84
N GLY A 118 -3.01 -12.06 -10.80
CA GLY A 118 -1.68 -11.49 -10.72
C GLY A 118 -0.78 -12.32 -9.82
N ALA A 119 0.40 -11.84 -9.48
CA ALA A 119 1.30 -12.57 -8.59
C ALA A 119 1.97 -11.68 -7.55
N LEU A 120 2.25 -12.30 -6.41
CA LEU A 120 3.21 -11.82 -5.41
C LEU A 120 4.53 -12.58 -5.61
N PHE A 121 5.63 -11.87 -5.74
CA PHE A 121 6.96 -12.45 -5.83
C PHE A 121 7.76 -12.14 -4.57
N PHE A 122 8.14 -13.18 -3.84
CA PHE A 122 8.89 -13.07 -2.60
C PHE A 122 10.40 -13.19 -2.86
N THR A 123 11.12 -12.08 -2.70
CA THR A 123 12.51 -11.95 -3.10
C THR A 123 13.45 -12.85 -2.31
N SER A 124 13.24 -13.05 -1.00
CA SER A 124 14.13 -13.88 -0.17
C SER A 124 13.99 -15.38 -0.43
N SER A 125 12.81 -15.84 -0.82
CA SER A 125 12.56 -17.26 -1.13
C SER A 125 12.58 -17.58 -2.62
N HIS A 126 12.67 -16.54 -3.48
CA HIS A 126 12.54 -16.65 -4.94
C HIS A 126 11.26 -17.39 -5.37
N ARG A 127 10.17 -17.20 -4.62
CA ARG A 127 8.90 -17.86 -4.89
C ARG A 127 7.85 -16.88 -5.37
N ARG A 128 7.06 -17.35 -6.33
CA ARG A 128 5.90 -16.64 -6.88
C ARG A 128 4.63 -17.31 -6.40
N MET A 129 3.67 -16.49 -5.94
CA MET A 129 2.33 -16.91 -5.55
C MET A 129 1.33 -16.23 -6.48
N THR A 130 0.58 -17.02 -7.24
CA THR A 130 -0.52 -16.50 -8.06
C THR A 130 -1.72 -16.18 -7.17
N ILE A 131 -2.31 -15.02 -7.40
CA ILE A 131 -3.47 -14.50 -6.67
C ILE A 131 -4.62 -14.33 -7.67
N PRO A 132 -5.71 -15.12 -7.54
CA PRO A 132 -6.92 -14.89 -8.32
C PRO A 132 -7.59 -13.60 -7.83
N LEU A 133 -7.93 -12.71 -8.75
CA LEU A 133 -8.61 -11.44 -8.46
C LEU A 133 -10.12 -11.67 -8.42
N SER A 134 -10.57 -12.41 -7.42
CA SER A 134 -11.98 -12.78 -7.22
C SER A 134 -12.87 -11.57 -6.95
N GLU A 135 -14.18 -11.72 -7.18
CA GLU A 135 -15.18 -10.69 -6.87
C GLU A 135 -15.16 -10.30 -5.39
N THR A 136 -14.90 -11.25 -4.50
CA THR A 136 -14.77 -10.97 -3.06
C THR A 136 -13.59 -10.04 -2.78
N LEU A 137 -12.43 -10.31 -3.40
CA LEU A 137 -11.24 -9.47 -3.24
C LEU A 137 -11.44 -8.08 -3.85
N ARG A 138 -12.08 -7.99 -5.03
CA ARG A 138 -12.45 -6.73 -5.69
C ARG A 138 -13.38 -5.89 -4.82
N THR A 139 -14.46 -6.48 -4.34
CA THR A 139 -15.41 -5.80 -3.44
C THR A 139 -14.72 -5.28 -2.18
N ARG A 140 -13.84 -6.09 -1.58
CA ARG A 140 -13.05 -5.68 -0.41
C ARG A 140 -12.12 -4.51 -0.73
N THR A 141 -11.46 -4.54 -1.89
CA THR A 141 -10.57 -3.47 -2.37
C THR A 141 -11.33 -2.15 -2.54
N VAL A 142 -12.50 -2.18 -3.22
CA VAL A 142 -13.37 -1.01 -3.40
C VAL A 142 -13.84 -0.44 -2.06
N THR A 143 -14.25 -1.31 -1.13
CA THR A 143 -14.69 -0.89 0.19
C THR A 143 -13.59 -0.16 0.94
N LEU A 144 -12.38 -0.71 0.96
CA LEU A 144 -11.24 -0.09 1.63
C LEU A 144 -10.79 1.22 0.98
N ALA A 145 -10.86 1.33 -0.36
CA ALA A 145 -10.60 2.59 -1.06
C ALA A 145 -11.59 3.68 -0.60
N LYS A 146 -12.88 3.36 -0.56
CA LYS A 146 -13.92 4.29 -0.08
C LYS A 146 -13.73 4.68 1.39
N GLU A 147 -13.42 3.73 2.26
CA GLU A 147 -13.12 4.00 3.67
C GLU A 147 -11.92 4.92 3.84
N LEU A 148 -10.85 4.71 3.05
CA LEU A 148 -9.66 5.56 3.07
C LEU A 148 -9.99 7.01 2.65
N HIS A 149 -10.77 7.20 1.59
CA HIS A 149 -11.18 8.52 1.15
C HIS A 149 -12.07 9.21 2.19
N LEU A 150 -13.02 8.50 2.79
CA LEU A 150 -13.84 9.03 3.86
C LEU A 150 -13.01 9.50 5.06
N LEU A 151 -12.02 8.70 5.49
CA LEU A 151 -11.11 9.10 6.56
C LEU A 151 -10.32 10.36 6.23
N ARG A 152 -9.88 10.49 4.98
CA ARG A 152 -9.17 11.68 4.51
C ARG A 152 -10.07 12.91 4.48
N ASP A 153 -11.26 12.77 3.91
CA ASP A 153 -12.19 13.90 3.73
C ASP A 153 -12.76 14.40 5.06
N THR A 154 -12.95 13.52 6.03
CA THR A 154 -13.40 13.87 7.39
C THR A 154 -12.26 14.31 8.30
N LEU A 155 -11.01 14.31 7.83
CA LEU A 155 -9.79 14.56 8.62
C LEU A 155 -9.74 13.71 9.91
N SER A 156 -10.42 12.55 9.90
CA SER A 156 -10.52 11.67 11.04
C SER A 156 -9.23 10.84 11.18
N VAL A 157 -8.60 10.93 12.34
CA VAL A 157 -7.42 10.11 12.67
C VAL A 157 -7.86 8.90 13.49
N PRO A 158 -7.85 7.68 12.94
CA PRO A 158 -8.24 6.49 13.67
C PRO A 158 -7.38 6.26 14.92
N SER A 159 -7.99 5.76 15.99
CA SER A 159 -7.22 5.34 17.16
C SER A 159 -6.24 4.23 16.80
N ALA A 160 -5.01 4.34 17.28
CA ALA A 160 -4.02 3.27 17.08
C ALA A 160 -4.25 2.16 18.10
N LYS A 161 -4.20 0.90 17.63
CA LYS A 161 -4.18 -0.29 18.50
C LYS A 161 -2.76 -0.83 18.54
N TYR A 162 -2.14 -0.85 19.73
CA TYR A 162 -0.82 -1.45 19.90
C TYR A 162 -0.88 -2.96 19.67
N SER A 163 0.07 -3.48 18.90
CA SER A 163 0.22 -4.91 18.62
C SER A 163 1.69 -5.28 18.47
N ALA A 164 2.01 -6.56 18.37
CA ALA A 164 3.36 -7.06 18.13
C ALA A 164 4.01 -6.48 16.85
N LYS A 165 3.20 -6.15 15.84
CA LYS A 165 3.70 -5.48 14.61
C LYS A 165 4.29 -4.09 14.90
N CYS A 166 3.87 -3.42 15.97
CA CYS A 166 4.36 -2.07 16.32
C CYS A 166 5.83 -2.06 16.73
N CYS A 167 6.35 -3.15 17.33
CA CYS A 167 7.74 -3.24 17.75
C CYS A 167 8.75 -3.09 16.60
N ARG A 168 8.33 -3.41 15.37
CA ARG A 168 9.16 -3.32 14.15
C ARG A 168 8.67 -2.25 13.18
N CYS A 169 7.69 -1.45 13.58
CA CYS A 169 7.10 -0.42 12.74
C CYS A 169 7.94 0.85 12.79
N SER A 170 8.45 1.29 11.65
CA SER A 170 9.21 2.54 11.53
C SER A 170 8.41 3.78 11.94
N LEU A 171 7.08 3.72 11.88
CA LEU A 171 6.19 4.81 12.24
C LEU A 171 5.70 4.74 13.70
N GLN A 172 6.26 3.86 14.54
CA GLN A 172 5.77 3.68 15.92
C GLN A 172 5.80 4.96 16.73
N GLU A 173 6.87 5.74 16.63
CA GLU A 173 7.02 7.00 17.36
C GLU A 173 6.02 8.06 16.87
N LEU A 174 5.84 8.20 15.56
CA LEU A 174 4.86 9.13 14.99
C LEU A 174 3.42 8.67 15.24
N CYS A 175 3.18 7.38 15.17
CA CYS A 175 1.86 6.77 15.39
C CYS A 175 1.43 6.79 16.85
N MET A 176 2.38 6.74 17.78
CA MET A 176 2.15 6.73 19.24
C MET A 176 1.05 5.74 19.68
N PRO A 177 1.13 4.44 19.33
CA PRO A 177 0.04 3.49 19.50
C PRO A 177 -0.25 3.13 20.96
N LYS A 178 0.63 3.50 21.90
CA LYS A 178 0.45 3.27 23.33
C LYS A 178 -0.27 4.42 24.03
N ILE A 179 -0.36 5.58 23.39
CA ILE A 179 -1.06 6.74 23.96
C ILE A 179 -2.57 6.51 23.81
N LYS A 180 -3.26 6.39 24.93
CA LYS A 180 -4.70 6.15 25.00
C LYS A 180 -5.51 7.43 25.23
N MET A 181 -4.83 8.53 25.53
CA MET A 181 -5.45 9.80 25.88
C MET A 181 -5.33 10.79 24.71
N SER A 182 -6.36 11.57 24.45
CA SER A 182 -6.28 12.68 23.51
C SER A 182 -5.40 13.81 24.07
N ALA A 183 -4.84 14.66 23.21
CA ALA A 183 -4.07 15.83 23.65
C ALA A 183 -4.92 16.74 24.54
N GLU A 184 -6.19 16.91 24.21
CA GLU A 184 -7.14 17.71 24.99
C GLU A 184 -7.38 17.14 26.39
N SER A 185 -7.62 15.82 26.49
CA SER A 185 -7.76 15.14 27.79
C SER A 185 -6.48 15.22 28.63
N TYR A 186 -5.31 15.15 27.99
CA TYR A 186 -4.03 15.30 28.67
C TYR A 186 -3.83 16.73 29.21
N LEU A 187 -4.13 17.74 28.41
CA LEU A 187 -4.06 19.14 28.84
C LEU A 187 -5.05 19.46 29.95
N LEU A 188 -6.26 18.90 29.88
CA LEU A 188 -7.26 19.05 30.93
C LEU A 188 -6.73 18.48 32.28
N ARG A 189 -6.17 17.28 32.22
CA ARG A 189 -5.55 16.65 33.40
C ARG A 189 -4.41 17.50 34.00
N LEU A 190 -3.50 18.00 33.14
CA LEU A 190 -2.40 18.86 33.60
C LEU A 190 -2.94 20.14 34.27
N ARG A 191 -4.00 20.75 33.74
CA ARG A 191 -4.63 21.92 34.34
C ARG A 191 -5.24 21.62 35.70
N GLN A 192 -5.87 20.45 35.85
CA GLN A 192 -6.44 20.00 37.12
C GLN A 192 -5.32 19.73 38.17
N GLU A 193 -4.24 19.05 37.76
CA GLU A 193 -3.08 18.79 38.60
C GLU A 193 -2.40 20.12 39.05
N ALA A 194 -2.25 21.08 38.14
CA ALA A 194 -1.69 22.39 38.46
C ALA A 194 -2.59 23.23 39.40
N ALA A 195 -3.90 23.14 39.20
CA ALA A 195 -4.85 23.82 40.10
C ALA A 195 -4.83 23.21 41.51
N GLY A 196 -4.76 21.88 41.64
CA GLY A 196 -4.64 21.20 42.94
C GLY A 196 -3.38 21.56 43.71
N ILE A 197 -2.25 21.70 43.00
CA ILE A 197 -0.98 22.16 43.65
C ILE A 197 -1.09 23.58 44.17
N ILE A 198 -1.86 24.45 43.52
CA ILE A 198 -2.07 25.84 43.98
C ILE A 198 -2.95 25.87 45.22
N GLU A 199 -3.93 25.00 45.34
CA GLU A 199 -4.78 24.90 46.53
C GLU A 199 -3.99 24.39 47.77
N GLU A 200 -3.16 23.37 47.60
CA GLU A 200 -2.31 22.84 48.67
C GLU A 200 -1.20 23.83 49.11
N ALA A 201 -0.76 24.72 48.25
CA ALA A 201 0.24 25.74 48.56
C ALA A 201 -0.36 26.98 49.23
N SER A 202 -1.69 27.06 49.39
CA SER A 202 -2.44 28.19 49.96
C SER A 202 -2.96 27.91 51.38
N GLU A 203 -2.76 26.68 51.90
CA GLU A 203 -3.00 26.32 53.31
C GLU A 203 -1.68 26.39 54.14
#